data_b4b9ad706c5ee9a74212d3f149613de5
#
_entry.id   b4b9ad706c5ee9a74212d3f149613de5
#
_cell.length_a   1.000
_cell.length_b   1.000
_cell.length_c   1.000
_cell.angle_alpha   90.00
_cell.angle_beta   90.00
_cell.angle_gamma   90.00
#
_symmetry.space_group_name_H-M   'P 1'
#
loop_
_entity.id
_entity.type
_entity.pdbx_description
1 polymer ?
#
loop_
_entity_poly.entity_id
_entity_poly.type
_entity_poly.pdbx_seq_one_letter_code
_entity_poly.pdbx_strand_id
1 'polypeptide(L)'
;MDEIGGTAGEDALVEATVLRQVLLLHPTQVTLAELIREIAADPDAFAERDAIERAVRDLTRAGLLHRSGELILPSRAAQRFNELLGA
;
A
#
# COMPACT_ATOMS: atom_id res chain seq x y z
N MET A 1 5.54 25.74 -5.21
CA MET A 1 5.56 25.39 -3.83
C MET A 1 4.47 24.38 -3.47
N ASP A 2 3.32 24.56 -4.04
CA ASP A 2 2.25 23.61 -3.76
C ASP A 2 2.56 22.23 -4.27
N GLU A 3 3.31 22.16 -5.37
CA GLU A 3 3.63 20.86 -5.94
C GLU A 3 4.42 20.01 -4.98
N ILE A 4 5.33 20.61 -4.25
CA ILE A 4 6.18 19.85 -3.34
C ILE A 4 5.33 19.24 -2.25
N GLY A 5 4.50 20.07 -1.62
CA GLY A 5 3.61 19.58 -0.58
C GLY A 5 2.58 18.62 -1.13
N GLY A 6 2.03 18.94 -2.32
CA GLY A 6 1.04 18.09 -2.95
C GLY A 6 1.59 16.73 -3.29
N THR A 7 2.81 16.66 -3.84
CA THR A 7 3.42 15.38 -4.19
C THR A 7 3.63 14.52 -2.96
N ALA A 8 4.15 15.09 -1.89
CA ALA A 8 4.35 14.35 -0.65
C ALA A 8 3.03 13.89 -0.09
N GLY A 9 1.98 14.75 -0.16
CA GLY A 9 0.66 14.38 0.32
C GLY A 9 0.04 13.29 -0.52
N GLU A 10 0.25 13.33 -1.84
CA GLU A 10 -0.26 12.30 -2.71
C GLU A 10 0.39 10.96 -2.43
N ASP A 11 1.71 10.96 -2.22
CA ASP A 11 2.42 9.73 -1.89
C ASP A 11 1.91 9.14 -0.58
N ALA A 12 1.68 10.00 0.41
CA ALA A 12 1.17 9.54 1.70
C ALA A 12 -0.23 8.95 1.55
N LEU A 13 -1.07 9.55 0.70
CA LEU A 13 -2.40 9.02 0.47
C LEU A 13 -2.37 7.66 -0.21
N VAL A 14 -1.48 7.50 -1.19
CA VAL A 14 -1.34 6.21 -1.86
C VAL A 14 -0.84 5.15 -0.88
N GLU A 15 0.14 5.50 -0.06
CA GLU A 15 0.66 4.57 0.94
C GLU A 15 -0.42 4.17 1.93
N ALA A 16 -1.21 5.14 2.41
CA ALA A 16 -2.29 4.85 3.33
C ALA A 16 -3.33 3.94 2.70
N THR A 17 -3.66 4.18 1.44
CA THR A 17 -4.63 3.37 0.72
C THR A 17 -4.12 1.94 0.55
N VAL A 18 -2.86 1.79 0.15
CA VAL A 18 -2.26 0.47 -0.02
C VAL A 18 -2.26 -0.29 1.30
N LEU A 19 -1.78 0.34 2.35
CA LEU A 19 -1.68 -0.33 3.64
C LEU A 19 -3.06 -0.72 4.16
N ARG A 20 -4.02 0.19 4.05
CA ARG A 20 -5.38 -0.11 4.49
C ARG A 20 -5.96 -1.30 3.74
N GLN A 21 -5.72 -1.35 2.42
CA GLN A 21 -6.26 -2.43 1.61
C GLN A 21 -5.65 -3.77 2.01
N VAL A 22 -4.34 -3.80 2.22
CA VAL A 22 -3.67 -5.03 2.64
C VAL A 22 -4.17 -5.49 4.00
N LEU A 23 -4.33 -4.56 4.94
CA LEU A 23 -4.84 -4.90 6.26
C LEU A 23 -6.29 -5.37 6.20
N LEU A 24 -7.09 -4.75 5.35
CA LEU A 24 -8.50 -5.12 5.21
C LEU A 24 -8.65 -6.52 4.63
N LEU A 25 -7.81 -6.90 3.71
CA LEU A 25 -7.88 -8.21 3.06
C LEU A 25 -7.25 -9.31 3.89
N HIS A 26 -6.36 -8.96 4.83
CA HIS A 26 -5.70 -9.96 5.65
C HIS A 26 -6.75 -10.80 6.41
N PRO A 27 -6.62 -12.13 6.49
CA PRO A 27 -5.47 -12.95 6.10
C PRO A 27 -5.48 -13.43 4.66
N THR A 28 -6.37 -12.94 3.82
CA THR A 28 -6.36 -13.28 2.40
C THR A 28 -5.08 -12.73 1.77
N GLN A 29 -4.37 -13.59 1.08
CA GLN A 29 -3.11 -13.20 0.44
C GLN A 29 -3.40 -12.46 -0.86
N VAL A 30 -2.61 -11.43 -1.11
CA VAL A 30 -2.81 -10.58 -2.28
C VAL A 30 -1.48 -10.33 -2.96
N THR A 31 -1.51 -10.28 -4.30
CA THR A 31 -0.33 -9.96 -5.09
C THR A 31 -0.34 -8.49 -5.44
N LEU A 32 0.82 -7.99 -5.91
CA LEU A 32 0.90 -6.61 -6.37
C LEU A 32 -0.07 -6.35 -7.51
N ALA A 33 -0.20 -7.28 -8.44
CA ALA A 33 -1.12 -7.12 -9.57
C ALA A 33 -2.56 -6.98 -9.09
N GLU A 34 -2.94 -7.77 -8.09
CA GLU A 34 -4.28 -7.68 -7.52
C GLU A 34 -4.51 -6.36 -6.80
N LEU A 35 -3.49 -5.89 -6.07
CA LEU A 35 -3.57 -4.60 -5.41
C LEU A 35 -3.79 -3.47 -6.41
N ILE A 36 -3.06 -3.52 -7.51
CA ILE A 36 -3.21 -2.49 -8.54
C ILE A 36 -4.62 -2.49 -9.09
N ARG A 37 -5.17 -3.67 -9.36
CA ARG A 37 -6.53 -3.76 -9.88
C ARG A 37 -7.57 -3.24 -8.89
N GLU A 38 -7.31 -3.44 -7.59
CA GLU A 38 -8.25 -3.01 -6.57
C GLU A 38 -8.20 -1.51 -6.32
N ILE A 39 -7.01 -0.92 -6.41
CA ILE A 39 -6.81 0.45 -5.96
C ILE A 39 -6.82 1.44 -7.11
N ALA A 40 -6.21 1.10 -8.24
CA ALA A 40 -6.05 2.04 -9.34
C ALA A 40 -7.40 2.30 -10.01
N ALA A 41 -7.67 3.58 -10.26
CA ALA A 41 -8.86 3.95 -11.04
C ALA A 41 -8.72 3.45 -12.47
N ASP A 42 -7.49 3.47 -12.99
CA ASP A 42 -7.18 2.96 -14.31
C ASP A 42 -5.96 2.05 -14.18
N PRO A 43 -6.18 0.72 -14.09
CA PRO A 43 -5.05 -0.20 -13.90
C PRO A 43 -4.04 -0.20 -15.02
N ASP A 44 -4.42 0.32 -16.20
CA ASP A 44 -3.49 0.40 -17.32
C ASP A 44 -2.69 1.68 -17.34
N ALA A 45 -3.04 2.66 -16.49
CA ALA A 45 -2.30 3.92 -16.43
C ALA A 45 -0.97 3.68 -15.74
N PHE A 46 0.11 3.96 -16.48
CA PHE A 46 1.45 3.72 -15.95
C PHE A 46 1.71 4.49 -14.66
N ALA A 47 1.26 5.74 -14.62
CA ALA A 47 1.52 6.59 -13.45
C ALA A 47 0.87 6.03 -12.19
N GLU A 48 -0.34 5.51 -12.30
CA GLU A 48 -1.03 4.95 -11.14
C GLU A 48 -0.36 3.65 -10.69
N ARG A 49 0.01 2.81 -11.64
CA ARG A 49 0.69 1.56 -11.31
C ARG A 49 2.03 1.85 -10.64
N ASP A 50 2.77 2.81 -11.19
CA ASP A 50 4.07 3.17 -10.64
C ASP A 50 3.94 3.71 -9.22
N ALA A 51 2.91 4.53 -8.97
CA ALA A 51 2.68 5.09 -7.64
C ALA A 51 2.40 3.98 -6.62
N ILE A 52 1.60 2.98 -7.01
CA ILE A 52 1.28 1.88 -6.11
C ILE A 52 2.52 1.01 -5.87
N GLU A 53 3.30 0.76 -6.91
CA GLU A 53 4.53 -0.02 -6.75
C GLU A 53 5.52 0.68 -5.82
N ARG A 54 5.65 2.00 -5.96
CA ARG A 54 6.52 2.76 -5.07
C ARG A 54 6.01 2.72 -3.64
N ALA A 55 4.69 2.82 -3.46
CA ALA A 55 4.10 2.76 -2.13
C ALA A 55 4.39 1.42 -1.46
N VAL A 56 4.23 0.33 -2.20
CA VAL A 56 4.53 -0.99 -1.66
C VAL A 56 6.00 -1.10 -1.26
N ARG A 57 6.90 -0.60 -2.12
CA ARG A 57 8.33 -0.65 -1.82
C ARG A 57 8.66 0.17 -0.57
N ASP A 58 8.10 1.37 -0.48
CA ASP A 58 8.41 2.25 0.63
C ASP A 58 7.81 1.74 1.94
N LEU A 59 6.62 1.18 1.89
CA LEU A 59 5.99 0.59 3.07
C LEU A 59 6.74 -0.66 3.53
N THR A 60 7.27 -1.42 2.59
CA THR A 60 8.10 -2.58 2.92
C THR A 60 9.38 -2.13 3.60
N ARG A 61 10.00 -1.09 3.07
CA ARG A 61 11.22 -0.53 3.64
C ARG A 61 10.97 0.03 5.03
N ALA A 62 9.79 0.59 5.24
CA ALA A 62 9.43 1.14 6.55
C ALA A 62 9.03 0.06 7.56
N GLY A 63 8.89 -1.18 7.14
CA GLY A 63 8.55 -2.26 8.06
C GLY A 63 7.07 -2.45 8.26
N LEU A 64 6.23 -1.89 7.40
CA LEU A 64 4.78 -2.04 7.52
C LEU A 64 4.23 -3.12 6.61
N LEU A 65 4.92 -3.41 5.53
CA LEU A 65 4.57 -4.52 4.64
C LEU A 65 5.72 -5.49 4.56
N HIS A 66 5.39 -6.72 4.19
CA HIS A 66 6.36 -7.79 3.99
C HIS A 66 6.06 -8.45 2.66
N ARG A 67 7.09 -8.72 1.88
CA ARG A 67 6.93 -9.40 0.60
C ARG A 67 7.42 -10.83 0.71
N SER A 68 6.62 -11.75 0.19
CA SER A 68 6.99 -13.15 0.11
C SER A 68 6.71 -13.60 -1.30
N GLY A 69 7.75 -13.63 -2.14
CA GLY A 69 7.56 -13.85 -3.56
C GLY A 69 6.75 -12.71 -4.16
N GLU A 70 5.62 -13.04 -4.76
CA GLU A 70 4.74 -12.03 -5.33
C GLU A 70 3.65 -11.57 -4.35
N LEU A 71 3.59 -12.21 -3.18
CA LEU A 71 2.58 -11.88 -2.20
C LEU A 71 2.98 -10.67 -1.36
N ILE A 72 1.99 -9.86 -1.03
CA ILE A 72 2.16 -8.68 -0.20
C ILE A 72 1.37 -8.91 1.08
N LEU A 73 2.05 -8.82 2.21
CA LEU A 73 1.48 -9.14 3.49
C LEU A 73 1.71 -7.98 4.46
N PRO A 74 0.78 -7.75 5.39
CA PRO A 74 1.05 -6.75 6.42
C PRO A 74 2.06 -7.33 7.40
N SER A 75 2.98 -6.49 7.89
CA SER A 75 3.92 -6.92 8.90
C SER A 75 3.16 -7.13 10.22
N ARG A 76 3.82 -7.80 11.17
CA ARG A 76 3.23 -7.97 12.50
C ARG A 76 3.00 -6.63 13.17
N ALA A 77 3.93 -5.70 12.98
CA ALA A 77 3.78 -4.37 13.55
C ALA A 77 2.55 -3.66 13.00
N ALA A 78 2.33 -3.76 11.70
CA ALA A 78 1.16 -3.14 11.08
C ALA A 78 -0.13 -3.79 11.58
N GLN A 79 -0.13 -5.12 11.70
CA GLN A 79 -1.31 -5.82 12.21
C GLN A 79 -1.62 -5.41 13.64
N ARG A 80 -0.58 -5.33 14.47
CA ARG A 80 -0.77 -4.95 15.86
C ARG A 80 -1.30 -3.53 15.97
N PHE A 81 -0.73 -2.61 15.17
CA PHE A 81 -1.19 -1.23 15.17
C PHE A 81 -2.67 -1.16 14.79
N ASN A 82 -3.05 -1.94 13.77
CA ASN A 82 -4.42 -1.97 13.30
C ASN A 82 -5.36 -2.48 14.40
N GLU A 83 -4.94 -3.52 15.14
CA GLU A 83 -5.72 -4.02 16.26
C GLU A 83 -5.91 -2.96 17.35
N LEU A 84 -4.83 -2.24 17.63
CA LEU A 84 -4.88 -1.22 18.67
C LEU A 84 -5.80 -0.05 18.31
N LEU A 85 -6.02 0.17 17.02
CA LEU A 85 -6.96 1.19 16.59
C LEU A 85 -8.42 0.75 16.72
N GLY A 86 -8.65 -0.44 17.22
CA GLY A 86 -9.99 -0.93 17.43
C GLY A 86 -10.64 -1.55 16.23
N ALA A 87 -9.82 -1.90 15.28
CA ALA A 87 -10.34 -2.54 14.07
C ALA A 87 -10.71 -3.98 14.36
#